data_6dcb052a89d0386d66c7af7ba28459fa
#
_entry.id   6dcb052a89d0386d66c7af7ba28459fa
#
_cell.length_a   1.000
_cell.length_b   1.000
_cell.length_c   1.000
_cell.angle_alpha   90.00
_cell.angle_beta   90.00
_cell.angle_gamma   90.00
#
_symmetry.space_group_name_H-M   'P 1'
#
loop_
_entity.id
_entity.type
_entity.pdbx_description
1 polymer ?
#
loop_
_entity_poly.entity_id
_entity_poly.type
_entity_poly.pdbx_seq_one_letter_code
_entity_poly.pdbx_strand_id
1 'polypeptide(L)'
;MDWAPVSQRIWDMKYRFCDPAGAKDEDLQATWKRVARALAEPEKDPEAWAGRFEEALTGFKFLPAGRVIAGAGTGRTVTLFNCFVMGAIGDDMASIFDNVKEAALTMQQGGGIGHDFSTLRPNGAPVRGVGADASGPLSFMDVWDSMCRTIMSAGSRRGAMMATLRCDHPDIEAFVDAKRDPKRLRMFNMSVLVTDAFMQAVKDDADWNLVFGGKTFRTLKARDLWERIMRATYEYAEPGVIFIDRVNRRNNLQYCEQIQATNPCGEQPLPPYGACLLGSINLAVLVK
;
A
#
# COMPACT_ATOMS: atom_id res chain seq x y z
N MET A 1 -6.13 8.89 -34.06
CA MET A 1 -4.94 8.14 -33.61
C MET A 1 -5.27 6.66 -33.67
N ASP A 2 -4.58 5.90 -34.49
CA ASP A 2 -4.79 4.45 -34.54
C ASP A 2 -4.17 3.83 -33.27
N TRP A 3 -5.00 3.33 -32.40
CA TRP A 3 -4.55 2.64 -31.20
C TRP A 3 -4.22 1.19 -31.54
N ALA A 4 -3.28 0.63 -30.80
CA ALA A 4 -3.14 -0.81 -30.80
C ALA A 4 -4.46 -1.45 -30.31
N PRO A 5 -4.93 -2.55 -30.91
CA PRO A 5 -6.19 -3.20 -30.49
C PRO A 5 -6.25 -3.56 -29.01
N VAL A 6 -5.10 -3.86 -28.41
CA VAL A 6 -4.99 -4.12 -26.95
C VAL A 6 -5.31 -2.88 -26.13
N SER A 7 -4.88 -1.70 -26.57
CA SER A 7 -5.15 -0.43 -25.86
C SER A 7 -6.62 -0.07 -25.89
N GLN A 8 -7.28 -0.24 -27.05
CA GLN A 8 -8.73 -0.05 -27.19
C GLN A 8 -9.48 -0.99 -26.24
N ARG A 9 -9.12 -2.26 -26.21
CA ARG A 9 -9.76 -3.25 -25.33
C ARG A 9 -9.57 -2.91 -23.86
N ILE A 10 -8.37 -2.46 -23.44
CA ILE A 10 -8.12 -2.05 -22.06
C ILE A 10 -8.96 -0.82 -21.70
N TRP A 11 -9.05 0.17 -22.57
CA TRP A 11 -9.90 1.33 -22.33
C TRP A 11 -11.36 0.93 -22.18
N ASP A 12 -11.92 0.16 -23.11
CA ASP A 12 -13.31 -0.32 -23.06
C ASP A 12 -13.62 -1.09 -21.77
N MET A 13 -12.68 -1.94 -21.30
CA MET A 13 -12.89 -2.79 -20.13
C MET A 13 -12.72 -2.07 -18.78
N LYS A 14 -11.86 -1.04 -18.71
CA LYS A 14 -11.40 -0.50 -17.43
C LYS A 14 -11.66 0.98 -17.22
N TYR A 15 -11.65 1.77 -18.27
CA TYR A 15 -11.60 3.22 -18.17
C TYR A 15 -12.79 3.94 -18.78
N ARG A 16 -13.42 3.32 -19.76
CA ARG A 16 -14.64 3.84 -20.38
C ARG A 16 -15.76 3.89 -19.36
N PHE A 17 -16.29 5.08 -19.10
CA PHE A 17 -17.45 5.22 -18.24
C PHE A 17 -18.68 4.70 -18.95
N CYS A 18 -19.41 3.80 -18.29
CA CYS A 18 -20.73 3.33 -18.68
C CYS A 18 -21.63 3.37 -17.46
N ASP A 19 -22.75 4.08 -17.58
CA ASP A 19 -23.77 4.16 -16.56
C ASP A 19 -24.88 3.13 -16.87
N PRO A 20 -25.46 2.45 -15.88
CA PRO A 20 -26.67 1.64 -16.06
C PRO A 20 -27.83 2.40 -16.73
N ALA A 21 -27.92 3.73 -16.55
CA ALA A 21 -28.90 4.60 -17.19
C ALA A 21 -28.60 4.92 -18.67
N GLY A 22 -27.49 4.39 -19.23
CA GLY A 22 -27.12 4.52 -20.63
C GLY A 22 -26.12 5.63 -20.97
N ALA A 23 -25.77 6.53 -20.02
CA ALA A 23 -24.70 7.50 -20.24
C ALA A 23 -23.35 6.77 -20.35
N LYS A 24 -22.54 7.16 -21.30
CA LYS A 24 -21.21 6.55 -21.51
C LYS A 24 -20.28 7.51 -22.22
N ASP A 25 -18.98 7.28 -22.04
CA ASP A 25 -17.98 7.89 -22.90
C ASP A 25 -18.10 7.28 -24.31
N GLU A 26 -18.37 8.09 -25.31
CA GLU A 26 -18.51 7.62 -26.70
C GLU A 26 -17.15 7.17 -27.25
N ASP A 27 -16.12 7.94 -26.93
CA ASP A 27 -14.73 7.73 -27.32
C ASP A 27 -13.75 8.18 -26.22
N LEU A 28 -12.46 8.08 -26.50
CA LEU A 28 -11.40 8.50 -25.58
C LEU A 28 -11.45 10.00 -25.30
N GLN A 29 -11.82 10.81 -26.29
CA GLN A 29 -11.90 12.26 -26.11
C GLN A 29 -13.01 12.63 -25.13
N ALA A 30 -14.14 11.91 -25.17
CA ALA A 30 -15.21 12.05 -24.18
C ALA A 30 -14.71 11.69 -22.76
N THR A 31 -13.87 10.64 -22.63
CA THR A 31 -13.21 10.32 -21.36
C THR A 31 -12.33 11.48 -20.88
N TRP A 32 -11.50 12.06 -21.74
CA TRP A 32 -10.64 13.19 -21.38
C TRP A 32 -11.44 14.42 -20.96
N LYS A 33 -12.52 14.74 -21.67
CA LYS A 33 -13.42 15.84 -21.31
C LYS A 33 -14.08 15.63 -19.95
N ARG A 34 -14.58 14.43 -19.67
CA ARG A 34 -15.19 14.10 -18.38
C ARG A 34 -14.19 14.27 -17.24
N VAL A 35 -13.00 13.68 -17.39
CA VAL A 35 -11.93 13.77 -16.37
C VAL A 35 -11.48 15.21 -16.17
N ALA A 36 -11.20 15.93 -17.26
CA ALA A 36 -10.74 17.32 -17.20
C ALA A 36 -11.75 18.25 -16.52
N ARG A 37 -13.03 18.13 -16.83
CA ARG A 37 -14.10 18.90 -16.19
C ARG A 37 -14.20 18.61 -14.70
N ALA A 38 -14.23 17.33 -14.32
CA ALA A 38 -14.33 16.94 -12.92
C ALA A 38 -13.13 17.42 -12.08
N LEU A 39 -11.92 17.39 -12.63
CA LEU A 39 -10.74 17.88 -11.94
C LEU A 39 -10.66 19.40 -11.89
N ALA A 40 -11.33 20.10 -12.79
CA ALA A 40 -11.35 21.56 -12.82
C ALA A 40 -12.42 22.18 -11.90
N GLU A 41 -13.40 21.41 -11.41
CA GLU A 41 -14.48 21.91 -10.55
C GLU A 41 -14.00 22.76 -9.34
N PRO A 42 -12.92 22.40 -8.61
CA PRO A 42 -12.45 23.19 -7.48
C PRO A 42 -11.61 24.41 -7.87
N GLU A 43 -11.32 24.62 -9.15
CA GLU A 43 -10.48 25.72 -9.61
C GLU A 43 -11.25 27.05 -9.64
N LYS A 44 -10.52 28.17 -9.56
CA LYS A 44 -11.13 29.52 -9.60
C LYS A 44 -11.82 29.82 -10.94
N ASP A 45 -11.31 29.27 -12.03
CA ASP A 45 -11.84 29.35 -13.38
C ASP A 45 -11.97 27.97 -13.97
N PRO A 46 -13.04 27.23 -13.64
CA PRO A 46 -13.20 25.83 -14.05
C PRO A 46 -13.15 25.62 -15.56
N GLU A 47 -13.72 26.53 -16.35
CA GLU A 47 -13.75 26.39 -17.82
C GLU A 47 -12.33 26.52 -18.42
N ALA A 48 -11.57 27.51 -18.00
CA ALA A 48 -10.19 27.70 -18.46
C ALA A 48 -9.31 26.49 -18.06
N TRP A 49 -9.46 25.99 -16.82
CA TRP A 49 -8.68 24.84 -16.35
C TRP A 49 -9.12 23.53 -16.99
N ALA A 50 -10.39 23.33 -17.25
CA ALA A 50 -10.86 22.14 -17.97
C ALA A 50 -10.22 22.06 -19.36
N GLY A 51 -10.14 23.18 -20.09
CA GLY A 51 -9.44 23.22 -21.39
C GLY A 51 -7.97 22.88 -21.30
N ARG A 52 -7.25 23.39 -20.29
CA ARG A 52 -5.83 23.06 -20.06
C ARG A 52 -5.60 21.59 -19.69
N PHE A 53 -6.44 21.03 -18.84
CA PHE A 53 -6.36 19.63 -18.45
C PHE A 53 -6.69 18.71 -19.63
N GLU A 54 -7.71 19.02 -20.42
CA GLU A 54 -8.03 18.27 -21.63
C GLU A 54 -6.87 18.29 -22.64
N GLU A 55 -6.24 19.45 -22.86
CA GLU A 55 -5.07 19.55 -23.70
C GLU A 55 -3.89 18.68 -23.22
N ALA A 56 -3.65 18.63 -21.90
CA ALA A 56 -2.60 17.81 -21.32
C ALA A 56 -2.86 16.30 -21.48
N LEU A 57 -4.12 15.88 -21.41
CA LEU A 57 -4.54 14.48 -21.58
C LEU A 57 -4.56 14.06 -23.05
N THR A 58 -4.92 14.99 -23.95
CA THR A 58 -5.03 14.72 -25.39
C THR A 58 -3.69 14.29 -25.97
N GLY A 59 -3.72 13.22 -26.78
CA GLY A 59 -2.52 12.66 -27.38
C GLY A 59 -1.63 11.92 -26.38
N PHE A 60 -2.14 11.61 -25.18
CA PHE A 60 -1.39 10.92 -24.12
C PHE A 60 -0.11 11.66 -23.68
N LYS A 61 -0.11 12.98 -23.68
CA LYS A 61 1.03 13.76 -23.20
C LYS A 61 1.25 13.53 -21.71
N PHE A 62 0.14 13.48 -20.95
CA PHE A 62 0.09 13.13 -19.54
C PHE A 62 -1.01 12.10 -19.29
N LEU A 63 -0.71 11.10 -18.48
CA LEU A 63 -1.66 10.06 -18.07
C LEU A 63 -1.81 10.11 -16.54
N PRO A 64 -2.94 10.59 -16.02
CA PRO A 64 -3.21 10.45 -14.60
C PRO A 64 -3.42 8.98 -14.26
N ALA A 65 -3.33 8.68 -12.98
CA ALA A 65 -3.55 7.31 -12.50
C ALA A 65 -4.87 6.71 -12.99
N GLY A 66 -4.88 5.41 -13.17
CA GLY A 66 -6.08 4.69 -13.61
C GLY A 66 -7.32 4.95 -12.74
N ARG A 67 -7.14 5.27 -11.45
CA ARG A 67 -8.22 5.66 -10.54
C ARG A 67 -8.88 6.98 -10.96
N VAL A 68 -8.07 7.94 -11.36
CA VAL A 68 -8.57 9.24 -11.85
C VAL A 68 -9.35 9.03 -13.15
N ILE A 69 -8.76 8.28 -14.10
CA ILE A 69 -9.42 8.04 -15.41
C ILE A 69 -10.75 7.30 -15.23
N ALA A 70 -10.79 6.29 -14.37
CA ALA A 70 -11.97 5.46 -14.15
C ALA A 70 -13.03 6.09 -13.25
N GLY A 71 -12.64 7.01 -12.34
CA GLY A 71 -13.51 7.50 -11.27
C GLY A 71 -13.93 8.96 -11.40
N ALA A 72 -13.07 9.85 -11.90
CA ALA A 72 -13.37 11.28 -11.96
C ALA A 72 -14.60 11.57 -12.86
N GLY A 73 -15.55 12.34 -12.34
CA GLY A 73 -16.77 12.75 -13.08
C GLY A 73 -17.77 11.63 -13.34
N THR A 74 -17.72 10.52 -12.61
CA THR A 74 -18.64 9.38 -12.79
C THR A 74 -19.80 9.36 -11.80
N GLY A 75 -19.80 10.21 -10.78
CA GLY A 75 -20.76 10.18 -9.67
C GLY A 75 -20.67 8.95 -8.76
N ARG A 76 -19.68 8.08 -8.97
CA ARG A 76 -19.43 6.89 -8.13
C ARG A 76 -18.67 7.28 -6.85
N THR A 77 -19.00 6.64 -5.74
CA THR A 77 -18.25 6.81 -4.47
C THR A 77 -16.97 5.98 -4.52
N VAL A 78 -15.94 6.53 -5.15
CA VAL A 78 -14.62 5.90 -5.31
C VAL A 78 -13.52 6.90 -4.96
N THR A 79 -12.39 6.41 -4.44
CA THR A 79 -11.22 7.26 -4.27
C THR A 79 -10.49 7.48 -5.60
N LEU A 80 -9.99 8.70 -5.80
CA LEU A 80 -9.09 9.02 -6.92
C LEU A 80 -7.62 8.73 -6.57
N PHE A 81 -7.30 8.57 -5.29
CA PHE A 81 -5.98 8.14 -4.84
C PHE A 81 -5.76 6.65 -5.07
N ASN A 82 -4.53 6.28 -5.34
CA ASN A 82 -4.18 4.90 -5.66
C ASN A 82 -3.97 4.06 -4.42
N CYS A 83 -3.23 4.59 -3.45
CA CYS A 83 -2.76 3.85 -2.31
C CYS A 83 -2.72 4.72 -1.06
N PHE A 84 -2.76 4.05 0.09
CA PHE A 84 -2.76 4.69 1.41
C PHE A 84 -1.84 3.92 2.35
N VAL A 85 -1.23 4.63 3.29
CA VAL A 85 -0.73 4.03 4.52
C VAL A 85 -1.77 4.29 5.60
N MET A 86 -2.19 3.24 6.28
CA MET A 86 -3.25 3.33 7.28
C MET A 86 -2.71 3.86 8.61
N GLY A 87 -3.61 4.16 9.54
CA GLY A 87 -3.25 4.58 10.89
C GLY A 87 -2.49 3.50 11.66
N ALA A 88 -1.77 3.92 12.71
CA ALA A 88 -1.10 2.99 13.60
C ALA A 88 -2.11 2.07 14.30
N ILE A 89 -1.81 0.78 14.36
CA ILE A 89 -2.67 -0.21 15.02
C ILE A 89 -2.35 -0.17 16.54
N GLY A 90 -3.34 0.16 17.37
CA GLY A 90 -3.19 0.01 18.82
C GLY A 90 -3.17 -1.47 19.23
N ASP A 91 -2.41 -1.79 20.30
CA ASP A 91 -2.26 -3.16 20.79
C ASP A 91 -3.44 -3.58 21.71
N ASP A 92 -4.65 -3.39 21.20
CA ASP A 92 -5.92 -3.79 21.82
C ASP A 92 -6.96 -4.18 20.76
N MET A 93 -7.95 -4.99 21.16
CA MET A 93 -8.94 -5.55 20.23
C MET A 93 -9.78 -4.47 19.53
N ALA A 94 -10.15 -3.41 20.22
CA ALA A 94 -10.98 -2.34 19.64
C ALA A 94 -10.19 -1.64 18.51
N SER A 95 -8.96 -1.20 18.81
CA SER A 95 -8.09 -0.54 17.82
C SER A 95 -7.76 -1.46 16.63
N ILE A 96 -7.52 -2.75 16.87
CA ILE A 96 -7.24 -3.73 15.80
C ILE A 96 -8.44 -3.80 14.86
N PHE A 97 -9.66 -3.98 15.37
CA PHE A 97 -10.85 -4.10 14.52
C PHE A 97 -11.31 -2.78 13.91
N ASP A 98 -11.07 -1.64 14.56
CA ASP A 98 -11.28 -0.33 13.94
C ASP A 98 -10.35 -0.15 12.72
N ASN A 99 -9.09 -0.56 12.81
CA ASN A 99 -8.17 -0.57 11.67
C ASN A 99 -8.62 -1.54 10.56
N VAL A 100 -9.14 -2.73 10.89
CA VAL A 100 -9.74 -3.65 9.89
C VAL A 100 -10.91 -2.98 9.17
N LYS A 101 -11.77 -2.28 9.90
CA LYS A 101 -12.92 -1.55 9.34
C LYS A 101 -12.47 -0.43 8.40
N GLU A 102 -11.52 0.40 8.82
CA GLU A 102 -10.97 1.47 7.97
C GLU A 102 -10.33 0.90 6.71
N ALA A 103 -9.55 -0.18 6.83
CA ALA A 103 -8.98 -0.90 5.72
C ALA A 103 -10.05 -1.37 4.74
N ALA A 104 -11.13 -1.99 5.24
CA ALA A 104 -12.25 -2.48 4.46
C ALA A 104 -12.92 -1.36 3.64
N LEU A 105 -13.22 -0.23 4.28
CA LEU A 105 -13.85 0.93 3.65
C LEU A 105 -12.95 1.57 2.58
N THR A 106 -11.65 1.70 2.87
CA THR A 106 -10.66 2.24 1.91
C THR A 106 -10.53 1.32 0.68
N MET A 107 -10.48 0.01 0.90
CA MET A 107 -10.39 -0.97 -0.18
C MET A 107 -11.68 -1.07 -0.99
N GLN A 108 -12.84 -0.93 -0.38
CA GLN A 108 -14.13 -0.88 -1.07
C GLN A 108 -14.17 0.27 -2.06
N GLN A 109 -13.62 1.44 -1.71
CA GLN A 109 -13.51 2.59 -2.60
C GLN A 109 -12.39 2.43 -3.65
N GLY A 110 -11.62 1.34 -3.58
CA GLY A 110 -10.60 0.99 -4.57
C GLY A 110 -9.17 1.36 -4.19
N GLY A 111 -8.90 1.83 -2.96
CA GLY A 111 -7.55 2.11 -2.47
C GLY A 111 -6.76 0.82 -2.21
N GLY A 112 -5.45 0.81 -2.52
CA GLY A 112 -4.51 -0.13 -1.94
C GLY A 112 -4.03 0.38 -0.59
N ILE A 113 -3.67 -0.49 0.34
CA ILE A 113 -3.34 -0.10 1.72
C ILE A 113 -2.03 -0.69 2.22
N GLY A 114 -1.38 -0.02 3.14
CA GLY A 114 -0.23 -0.54 3.87
C GLY A 114 -0.37 -0.33 5.37
N HIS A 115 0.10 -1.30 6.15
CA HIS A 115 0.08 -1.29 7.60
C HIS A 115 1.43 -1.69 8.18
N ASP A 116 1.79 -1.09 9.32
CA ASP A 116 2.84 -1.58 10.20
C ASP A 116 2.24 -2.43 11.32
N PHE A 117 2.63 -3.69 11.39
CA PHE A 117 2.19 -4.64 12.42
C PHE A 117 3.13 -4.71 13.62
N SER A 118 4.18 -3.90 13.65
CA SER A 118 5.20 -3.91 14.71
C SER A 118 4.69 -3.44 16.06
N THR A 119 3.53 -2.79 16.10
CA THR A 119 2.89 -2.30 17.32
C THR A 119 2.13 -3.37 18.08
N LEU A 120 1.85 -4.51 17.46
CA LEU A 120 1.12 -5.62 18.08
C LEU A 120 2.06 -6.48 18.91
N ARG A 121 1.61 -6.86 20.11
CA ARG A 121 2.38 -7.76 20.98
C ARG A 121 2.63 -9.12 20.33
N PRO A 122 3.79 -9.74 20.61
CA PRO A 122 4.15 -11.01 20.00
C PRO A 122 3.29 -12.17 20.48
N ASN A 123 3.31 -13.23 19.71
CA ASN A 123 2.71 -14.51 20.06
C ASN A 123 3.26 -15.01 21.42
N GLY A 124 2.38 -15.52 22.28
CA GLY A 124 2.72 -16.00 23.62
C GLY A 124 2.94 -14.89 24.66
N ALA A 125 2.79 -13.62 24.30
CA ALA A 125 2.82 -12.53 25.28
C ALA A 125 1.53 -12.52 26.13
N PRO A 126 1.60 -12.26 27.46
CA PRO A 126 0.42 -12.30 28.32
C PRO A 126 -0.57 -11.20 27.98
N VAL A 127 -1.84 -11.56 27.86
CA VAL A 127 -2.94 -10.62 27.69
C VAL A 127 -3.49 -10.23 29.07
N ARG A 128 -3.30 -8.95 29.44
CA ARG A 128 -3.77 -8.44 30.74
C ARG A 128 -5.28 -8.56 30.85
N GLY A 129 -5.76 -9.08 31.98
CA GLY A 129 -7.19 -9.14 32.32
C GLY A 129 -7.97 -10.33 31.76
N VAL A 130 -7.39 -11.12 30.85
CA VAL A 130 -8.07 -12.26 30.21
C VAL A 130 -7.47 -13.62 30.60
N GLY A 131 -6.22 -13.62 31.11
CA GLY A 131 -5.53 -14.85 31.49
C GLY A 131 -5.16 -15.78 30.32
N ALA A 132 -5.05 -15.23 29.14
CA ALA A 132 -4.70 -15.93 27.90
C ALA A 132 -3.43 -15.33 27.28
N ASP A 133 -2.79 -16.10 26.42
CA ASP A 133 -1.64 -15.65 25.63
C ASP A 133 -2.09 -14.99 24.33
N ALA A 134 -1.32 -13.99 23.88
CA ALA A 134 -1.55 -13.30 22.61
C ALA A 134 -1.25 -14.21 21.42
N SER A 135 -2.02 -14.06 20.36
CA SER A 135 -1.85 -14.81 19.11
C SER A 135 -0.80 -14.21 18.15
N GLY A 136 -0.33 -12.99 18.42
CA GLY A 136 0.69 -12.30 17.63
C GLY A 136 0.21 -11.65 16.35
N PRO A 137 1.04 -10.80 15.72
CA PRO A 137 0.69 -10.03 14.53
C PRO A 137 0.25 -10.88 13.33
N LEU A 138 0.87 -12.03 13.10
CA LEU A 138 0.57 -12.87 11.93
C LEU A 138 -0.86 -13.41 11.97
N SER A 139 -1.36 -13.77 13.17
CA SER A 139 -2.75 -14.23 13.32
C SER A 139 -3.76 -13.13 13.01
N PHE A 140 -3.45 -11.90 13.38
CA PHE A 140 -4.28 -10.77 12.98
C PHE A 140 -4.16 -10.46 11.48
N MET A 141 -2.98 -10.59 10.88
CA MET A 141 -2.82 -10.48 9.43
C MET A 141 -3.73 -11.45 8.66
N ASP A 142 -3.98 -12.67 9.19
CA ASP A 142 -4.93 -13.62 8.60
C ASP A 142 -6.38 -13.03 8.55
N VAL A 143 -6.76 -12.17 9.52
CA VAL A 143 -8.05 -11.46 9.51
C VAL A 143 -8.11 -10.45 8.36
N TRP A 144 -7.07 -9.62 8.20
CA TRP A 144 -6.95 -8.69 7.06
C TRP A 144 -6.94 -9.41 5.72
N ASP A 145 -6.21 -10.51 5.60
CA ASP A 145 -6.13 -11.31 4.38
C ASP A 145 -7.52 -11.87 4.00
N SER A 146 -8.27 -12.36 4.98
CA SER A 146 -9.63 -12.85 4.81
C SER A 146 -10.61 -11.75 4.42
N MET A 147 -10.53 -10.59 5.09
CA MET A 147 -11.30 -9.39 4.75
C MET A 147 -11.03 -8.96 3.31
N CYS A 148 -9.76 -8.86 2.92
CA CYS A 148 -9.36 -8.44 1.58
C CYS A 148 -9.85 -9.41 0.49
N ARG A 149 -9.85 -10.71 0.75
CA ARG A 149 -10.41 -11.71 -0.17
C ARG A 149 -11.92 -11.57 -0.35
N THR A 150 -12.62 -11.12 0.69
CA THR A 150 -14.07 -11.01 0.71
C THR A 150 -14.56 -9.72 0.06
N ILE A 151 -13.82 -8.62 0.22
CA ILE A 151 -14.21 -7.31 -0.31
C ILE A 151 -13.82 -7.18 -1.77
N MET A 152 -14.84 -7.02 -2.61
CA MET A 152 -14.63 -6.64 -4.00
C MET A 152 -14.40 -5.14 -4.10
N SER A 153 -13.20 -4.75 -4.51
CA SER A 153 -12.90 -3.33 -4.77
C SER A 153 -13.78 -2.77 -5.87
N ALA A 154 -14.11 -1.48 -5.78
CA ALA A 154 -14.75 -0.75 -6.85
C ALA A 154 -13.91 -0.85 -8.14
N GLY A 155 -14.48 -1.44 -9.18
CA GLY A 155 -13.80 -1.77 -10.43
C GLY A 155 -13.11 -3.14 -10.40
N SER A 156 -12.34 -3.46 -11.43
CA SER A 156 -11.76 -4.78 -11.69
C SER A 156 -10.45 -5.08 -10.94
N ARG A 157 -10.00 -4.22 -10.02
CA ARG A 157 -8.73 -4.41 -9.31
C ARG A 157 -8.93 -5.30 -8.08
N ARG A 158 -8.12 -6.35 -7.95
CA ARG A 158 -8.00 -7.11 -6.71
C ARG A 158 -7.42 -6.21 -5.61
N GLY A 159 -7.86 -6.40 -4.38
CA GLY A 159 -7.27 -5.75 -3.22
C GLY A 159 -5.79 -6.09 -3.11
N ALA A 160 -4.99 -5.13 -2.68
CA ALA A 160 -3.57 -5.32 -2.43
C ALA A 160 -3.20 -4.61 -1.14
N MET A 161 -2.43 -5.30 -0.29
CA MET A 161 -2.00 -4.80 1.00
C MET A 161 -0.48 -4.96 1.16
N MET A 162 0.14 -4.04 1.91
CA MET A 162 1.50 -4.17 2.43
C MET A 162 1.42 -4.45 3.93
N ALA A 163 2.20 -5.41 4.39
CA ALA A 163 2.51 -5.57 5.80
C ALA A 163 3.98 -5.29 6.04
N THR A 164 4.28 -4.44 7.02
CA THR A 164 5.63 -4.24 7.52
C THR A 164 5.77 -4.80 8.93
N LEU A 165 6.96 -5.29 9.27
CA LEU A 165 7.33 -5.69 10.61
C LEU A 165 8.78 -5.30 10.88
N ARG A 166 9.07 -4.78 12.08
CA ARG A 166 10.43 -4.39 12.49
C ARG A 166 11.33 -5.62 12.65
N CYS A 167 12.59 -5.48 12.27
CA CYS A 167 13.60 -6.55 12.37
C CYS A 167 13.92 -6.98 13.81
N ASP A 168 13.52 -6.18 14.81
CA ASP A 168 13.67 -6.50 16.23
C ASP A 168 12.38 -7.03 16.89
N HIS A 169 11.31 -7.23 16.12
CA HIS A 169 10.08 -7.78 16.66
C HIS A 169 10.24 -9.27 17.03
N PRO A 170 9.70 -9.77 18.16
CA PRO A 170 9.85 -11.17 18.55
C PRO A 170 9.35 -12.19 17.55
N ASP A 171 8.31 -11.84 16.75
CA ASP A 171 7.76 -12.72 15.72
C ASP A 171 8.39 -12.56 14.33
N ILE A 172 9.55 -11.88 14.24
CA ILE A 172 10.15 -11.57 12.93
C ILE A 172 10.50 -12.82 12.12
N GLU A 173 10.95 -13.90 12.74
CA GLU A 173 11.28 -15.13 12.02
C GLU A 173 10.03 -15.79 11.43
N ALA A 174 8.92 -15.82 12.19
CA ALA A 174 7.64 -16.31 11.69
C ALA A 174 7.10 -15.43 10.55
N PHE A 175 7.32 -14.12 10.62
CA PHE A 175 6.96 -13.18 9.56
C PHE A 175 7.76 -13.46 8.27
N VAL A 176 9.09 -13.63 8.39
CA VAL A 176 9.96 -13.94 7.24
C VAL A 176 9.55 -15.25 6.56
N ASP A 177 9.16 -16.26 7.34
CA ASP A 177 8.80 -17.56 6.82
C ASP A 177 7.32 -17.68 6.37
N ALA A 178 6.49 -16.67 6.60
CA ALA A 178 5.05 -16.77 6.38
C ALA A 178 4.65 -17.14 4.94
N LYS A 179 5.44 -16.75 3.95
CA LYS A 179 5.20 -17.03 2.52
C LYS A 179 5.71 -18.38 2.04
N ARG A 180 6.35 -19.18 2.91
CA ARG A 180 6.68 -20.59 2.60
C ARG A 180 5.43 -21.42 2.38
N ASP A 181 4.32 -21.08 3.03
CA ASP A 181 3.00 -21.58 2.66
C ASP A 181 2.40 -20.70 1.55
N PRO A 182 2.31 -21.19 0.30
CA PRO A 182 1.82 -20.39 -0.83
C PRO A 182 0.33 -20.07 -0.74
N LYS A 183 -0.39 -20.60 0.26
CA LYS A 183 -1.81 -20.33 0.48
C LYS A 183 -2.04 -19.23 1.53
N ARG A 184 -1.04 -18.91 2.34
CA ARG A 184 -1.16 -17.97 3.45
C ARG A 184 -0.82 -16.54 3.03
N LEU A 185 -1.58 -15.56 3.56
CA LEU A 185 -1.35 -14.12 3.41
C LEU A 185 -1.19 -13.65 1.94
N ARG A 186 -1.97 -14.23 1.04
CA ARG A 186 -1.85 -13.98 -0.41
C ARG A 186 -2.23 -12.56 -0.85
N MET A 187 -2.99 -11.85 -0.02
CA MET A 187 -3.39 -10.47 -0.30
C MET A 187 -2.36 -9.46 0.18
N PHE A 188 -1.32 -9.91 0.90
CA PHE A 188 -0.22 -9.10 1.35
C PHE A 188 1.01 -9.21 0.46
N ASN A 189 1.66 -8.08 0.22
CA ASN A 189 3.10 -7.98 0.05
C ASN A 189 3.71 -7.75 1.43
N MET A 190 4.87 -8.32 1.71
CA MET A 190 5.48 -8.28 3.03
C MET A 190 6.87 -7.66 2.96
N SER A 191 7.21 -6.81 3.93
CA SER A 191 8.54 -6.18 4.00
C SER A 191 9.02 -6.04 5.45
N VAL A 192 10.30 -6.30 5.65
CA VAL A 192 10.97 -6.11 6.95
C VAL A 192 11.50 -4.69 7.04
N LEU A 193 11.18 -4.00 8.13
CA LEU A 193 11.76 -2.69 8.46
C LEU A 193 13.12 -2.91 9.10
N VAL A 194 14.19 -2.60 8.39
CA VAL A 194 15.58 -2.78 8.83
C VAL A 194 16.15 -1.46 9.31
N THR A 195 16.79 -1.50 10.49
CA THR A 195 17.45 -0.33 11.06
C THR A 195 18.94 -0.29 10.68
N ASP A 196 19.57 0.87 10.76
CA ASP A 196 21.02 1.00 10.59
C ASP A 196 21.77 0.22 11.68
N ALA A 197 21.24 0.18 12.92
CA ALA A 197 21.79 -0.60 14.02
C ALA A 197 21.78 -2.11 13.72
N PHE A 198 20.67 -2.63 13.14
CA PHE A 198 20.62 -4.03 12.72
C PHE A 198 21.67 -4.32 11.64
N MET A 199 21.78 -3.46 10.63
CA MET A 199 22.75 -3.65 9.55
C MET A 199 24.21 -3.57 10.07
N GLN A 200 24.47 -2.76 11.10
CA GLN A 200 25.77 -2.76 11.74
C GLN A 200 26.01 -4.07 12.51
N ALA A 201 25.03 -4.56 13.26
CA ALA A 201 25.11 -5.85 13.94
C ALA A 201 25.33 -7.02 12.97
N VAL A 202 24.73 -6.99 11.79
CA VAL A 202 24.98 -7.98 10.71
C VAL A 202 26.44 -7.96 10.27
N LYS A 203 27.03 -6.77 10.07
CA LYS A 203 28.44 -6.62 9.66
C LYS A 203 29.41 -7.15 10.72
N ASP A 204 29.09 -6.83 11.96
CA ASP A 204 29.96 -7.15 13.12
C ASP A 204 29.73 -8.58 13.64
N ASP A 205 28.81 -9.34 13.02
CA ASP A 205 28.38 -10.67 13.49
C ASP A 205 27.95 -10.68 14.97
N ALA A 206 27.28 -9.58 15.35
CA ALA A 206 26.87 -9.34 16.72
C ALA A 206 25.53 -10.01 17.05
N ASP A 207 25.24 -10.10 18.34
CA ASP A 207 23.96 -10.52 18.86
C ASP A 207 22.90 -9.44 18.59
N TRP A 208 21.68 -9.88 18.30
CA TRP A 208 20.52 -9.03 18.04
C TRP A 208 19.36 -9.42 18.95
N ASN A 209 18.88 -8.45 19.72
CA ASN A 209 17.77 -8.67 20.64
C ASN A 209 16.42 -8.48 19.94
N LEU A 210 15.53 -9.43 20.08
CA LEU A 210 14.14 -9.30 19.71
C LEU A 210 13.37 -8.73 20.90
N VAL A 211 12.78 -7.54 20.70
CA VAL A 211 12.23 -6.73 21.79
C VAL A 211 10.80 -6.28 21.53
N PHE A 212 9.99 -6.25 22.59
CA PHE A 212 8.67 -5.65 22.57
C PHE A 212 8.35 -5.04 23.94
N GLY A 213 7.79 -3.83 23.97
CA GLY A 213 7.43 -3.13 25.21
C GLY A 213 8.60 -2.96 26.17
N GLY A 214 9.83 -2.78 25.66
CA GLY A 214 11.04 -2.64 26.46
C GLY A 214 11.59 -3.95 27.04
N LYS A 215 10.97 -5.10 26.73
CA LYS A 215 11.41 -6.42 27.20
C LYS A 215 12.08 -7.18 26.05
N THR A 216 13.24 -7.78 26.31
CA THR A 216 13.87 -8.75 25.42
C THR A 216 13.19 -10.10 25.56
N PHE A 217 12.65 -10.63 24.46
CA PHE A 217 12.02 -11.95 24.39
C PHE A 217 13.03 -13.03 24.01
N ARG A 218 13.94 -12.70 23.10
CA ARG A 218 14.96 -13.61 22.61
C ARG A 218 16.15 -12.83 22.04
N THR A 219 17.31 -13.45 22.05
CA THR A 219 18.53 -12.96 21.39
C THR A 219 18.93 -13.98 20.33
N LEU A 220 19.37 -13.51 19.17
CA LEU A 220 19.87 -14.32 18.06
C LEU A 220 21.04 -13.61 17.37
N LYS A 221 21.73 -14.26 16.45
CA LYS A 221 22.76 -13.62 15.63
C LYS A 221 22.08 -12.76 14.54
N ALA A 222 22.50 -11.51 14.44
CA ALA A 222 21.99 -10.60 13.43
C ALA A 222 22.20 -11.13 12.00
N ARG A 223 23.37 -11.75 11.77
CA ARG A 223 23.73 -12.36 10.48
C ARG A 223 22.80 -13.51 10.11
N ASP A 224 22.46 -14.37 11.06
CA ASP A 224 21.56 -15.51 10.80
C ASP A 224 20.15 -15.01 10.39
N LEU A 225 19.64 -13.98 11.06
CA LEU A 225 18.36 -13.36 10.68
C LEU A 225 18.45 -12.73 9.29
N TRP A 226 19.53 -12.02 8.99
CA TRP A 226 19.72 -11.42 7.66
C TRP A 226 19.80 -12.48 6.57
N GLU A 227 20.55 -13.56 6.76
CA GLU A 227 20.63 -14.67 5.80
C GLU A 227 19.27 -15.35 5.60
N ARG A 228 18.49 -15.50 6.68
CA ARG A 228 17.12 -16.03 6.60
C ARG A 228 16.21 -15.14 5.75
N ILE A 229 16.27 -13.80 5.93
CA ILE A 229 15.53 -12.84 5.11
C ILE A 229 15.96 -12.99 3.65
N MET A 230 17.25 -12.96 3.35
CA MET A 230 17.76 -13.06 1.98
C MET A 230 17.39 -14.38 1.31
N ARG A 231 17.45 -15.49 2.04
CA ARG A 231 17.02 -16.81 1.54
C ARG A 231 15.53 -16.82 1.22
N ALA A 232 14.68 -16.32 2.12
CA ALA A 232 13.24 -16.25 1.88
C ALA A 232 12.93 -15.39 0.66
N THR A 233 13.57 -14.22 0.52
CA THR A 233 13.42 -13.33 -0.64
C THR A 233 13.84 -14.04 -1.94
N TYR A 234 14.92 -14.79 -1.92
CA TYR A 234 15.38 -15.54 -3.09
C TYR A 234 14.41 -16.67 -3.48
N GLU A 235 13.89 -17.41 -2.50
CA GLU A 235 13.03 -18.58 -2.74
C GLU A 235 11.58 -18.19 -3.07
N TYR A 236 11.06 -17.11 -2.48
CA TYR A 236 9.63 -16.75 -2.54
C TYR A 236 9.36 -15.32 -3.02
N ALA A 237 10.37 -14.55 -3.41
CA ALA A 237 10.33 -13.14 -3.76
C ALA A 237 9.86 -12.20 -2.61
N GLU A 238 9.68 -12.73 -1.41
CA GLU A 238 9.26 -12.02 -0.19
C GLU A 238 9.93 -12.62 1.06
N PRO A 239 10.12 -11.84 2.14
CA PRO A 239 9.77 -10.42 2.26
C PRO A 239 10.75 -9.50 1.52
N GLY A 240 10.29 -8.29 1.20
CA GLY A 240 11.16 -7.17 0.83
C GLY A 240 11.88 -6.59 2.05
N VAL A 241 12.80 -5.65 1.81
CA VAL A 241 13.55 -4.94 2.85
C VAL A 241 13.38 -3.44 2.68
N ILE A 242 13.04 -2.75 3.78
CA ILE A 242 12.92 -1.30 3.84
C ILE A 242 13.94 -0.77 4.85
N PHE A 243 14.90 0.05 4.42
CA PHE A 243 15.89 0.69 5.29
C PHE A 243 15.27 1.91 5.97
N ILE A 244 14.48 1.65 7.01
CA ILE A 244 13.55 2.60 7.61
C ILE A 244 14.23 3.84 8.18
N ASP A 245 15.41 3.72 8.78
CA ASP A 245 16.16 4.86 9.31
C ASP A 245 16.61 5.80 8.18
N ARG A 246 16.99 5.22 7.03
CA ARG A 246 17.38 6.01 5.85
C ARG A 246 16.21 6.71 5.22
N VAL A 247 15.05 6.04 5.16
CA VAL A 247 13.80 6.64 4.70
C VAL A 247 13.45 7.84 5.57
N ASN A 248 13.43 7.68 6.90
CA ASN A 248 13.09 8.76 7.81
C ASN A 248 14.10 9.92 7.78
N ARG A 249 15.41 9.65 7.69
CA ARG A 249 16.42 10.72 7.51
C ARG A 249 16.29 11.52 6.21
N ARG A 250 15.71 10.93 5.18
CA ARG A 250 15.48 11.58 3.89
C ARG A 250 14.09 12.18 3.75
N ASN A 251 13.23 11.96 4.74
CA ASN A 251 11.91 12.58 4.78
C ASN A 251 12.05 14.09 5.05
N ASN A 252 11.52 14.91 4.15
CA ASN A 252 11.52 16.37 4.31
C ASN A 252 10.70 16.84 5.52
N LEU A 253 9.77 16.00 6.01
CA LEU A 253 8.91 16.27 7.17
C LEU A 253 9.34 15.50 8.43
N GLN A 254 10.58 15.01 8.49
CA GLN A 254 11.11 14.23 9.62
C GLN A 254 10.98 14.90 10.99
N TYR A 255 10.79 16.22 11.01
CA TYR A 255 10.63 17.02 12.23
C TYR A 255 9.23 16.93 12.86
N CYS A 256 8.24 16.43 12.14
CA CYS A 256 6.85 16.36 12.62
C CYS A 256 6.15 15.02 12.37
N GLU A 257 6.76 14.11 11.60
CA GLU A 257 6.17 12.81 11.29
C GLU A 257 7.23 11.70 11.26
N GLN A 258 6.77 10.47 11.36
CA GLN A 258 7.61 9.26 11.23
C GLN A 258 6.97 8.29 10.27
N ILE A 259 7.74 7.83 9.29
CA ILE A 259 7.34 6.82 8.32
C ILE A 259 7.58 5.44 8.93
N GLN A 260 6.58 4.56 8.89
CA GLN A 260 6.61 3.20 9.44
C GLN A 260 6.14 2.14 8.46
N ALA A 261 5.54 2.54 7.34
CA ALA A 261 5.03 1.62 6.33
C ALA A 261 5.16 2.22 4.93
N THR A 262 4.80 1.42 3.94
CA THR A 262 4.70 1.85 2.55
C THR A 262 3.33 1.49 1.99
N ASN A 263 3.00 2.01 0.81
CA ASN A 263 1.89 1.53 -0.01
C ASN A 263 2.10 0.04 -0.42
N PRO A 264 1.09 -0.64 -1.01
CA PRO A 264 1.18 -2.07 -1.33
C PRO A 264 2.38 -2.51 -2.17
N CYS A 265 2.85 -1.68 -3.09
CA CYS A 265 3.97 -2.02 -3.98
C CYS A 265 5.35 -1.64 -3.41
N GLY A 266 5.40 -0.93 -2.28
CA GLY A 266 6.65 -0.58 -1.59
C GLY A 266 7.39 0.63 -2.15
N GLU A 267 6.89 1.29 -3.22
CA GLU A 267 7.55 2.43 -3.86
C GLU A 267 7.32 3.77 -3.15
N GLN A 268 6.31 3.86 -2.29
CA GLN A 268 5.98 5.09 -1.56
C GLN A 268 5.96 4.87 -0.04
N PRO A 269 7.07 5.12 0.65
CA PRO A 269 7.07 5.25 2.10
C PRO A 269 6.27 6.50 2.50
N LEU A 270 5.27 6.31 3.35
CA LEU A 270 4.35 7.36 3.77
C LEU A 270 4.12 7.32 5.28
N PRO A 271 3.84 8.46 5.92
CA PRO A 271 3.39 8.48 7.30
C PRO A 271 1.99 7.87 7.43
N PRO A 272 1.53 7.59 8.66
CA PRO A 272 0.15 7.19 8.91
C PRO A 272 -0.85 8.16 8.27
N TYR A 273 -1.89 7.62 7.62
CA TYR A 273 -2.89 8.34 6.82
C TYR A 273 -2.33 9.10 5.60
N GLY A 274 -1.10 8.79 5.20
CA GLY A 274 -0.55 9.28 3.94
C GLY A 274 -1.20 8.59 2.74
N ALA A 275 -1.34 9.34 1.63
CA ALA A 275 -1.92 8.82 0.40
C ALA A 275 -1.05 9.19 -0.81
N CYS A 276 -1.07 8.35 -1.83
CA CYS A 276 -0.37 8.62 -3.08
C CYS A 276 -1.33 8.77 -4.26
N LEU A 277 -1.06 9.81 -5.05
CA LEU A 277 -1.70 10.08 -6.32
C LEU A 277 -0.64 9.93 -7.41
N LEU A 278 -0.90 9.04 -8.37
CA LEU A 278 0.07 8.71 -9.42
C LEU A 278 -0.30 9.39 -10.74
N GLY A 279 0.73 9.62 -11.55
CA GLY A 279 0.59 10.11 -12.90
C GLY A 279 1.87 9.84 -13.70
N SER A 280 1.78 9.86 -15.01
CA SER A 280 2.91 9.60 -15.90
C SER A 280 3.00 10.64 -17.00
N ILE A 281 4.17 11.21 -17.19
CA ILE A 281 4.51 12.05 -18.35
C ILE A 281 5.00 11.12 -19.46
N ASN A 282 4.39 11.19 -20.63
CA ASN A 282 4.78 10.37 -21.76
C ASN A 282 5.95 11.03 -22.53
N LEU A 283 7.14 10.62 -22.18
CA LEU A 283 8.34 11.18 -22.80
C LEU A 283 8.42 10.93 -24.32
N ALA A 284 7.82 9.83 -24.82
CA ALA A 284 7.86 9.49 -26.25
C ALA A 284 7.13 10.51 -27.15
N VAL A 285 6.13 11.21 -26.61
CA VAL A 285 5.39 12.24 -27.37
C VAL A 285 5.89 13.67 -27.13
N LEU A 286 6.80 13.85 -26.16
CA LEU A 286 7.38 15.16 -25.81
C LEU A 286 8.76 15.38 -26.42
N VAL A 287 9.44 14.31 -26.83
CA VAL A 287 10.74 14.39 -27.54
C VAL A 287 10.45 14.58 -29.02
N LYS A 288 11.03 15.65 -29.61
CA LYS A 288 10.97 15.95 -31.03
C LYS A 288 12.18 15.35 -31.71
#